data_83336a37562ab89b63280a89df1dfe99
#
_entry.id   83336a37562ab89b63280a89df1dfe99
#
_cell.length_a   1.000
_cell.length_b   1.000
_cell.length_c   1.000
_cell.angle_alpha   90.00
_cell.angle_beta   90.00
_cell.angle_gamma   90.00
#
_symmetry.space_group_name_H-M   'P 1'
#
loop_
_entity.id
_entity.type
_entity.pdbx_description
1 polymer ?
#
loop_
_entity_poly.entity_id
_entity_poly.type
_entity_poly.pdbx_seq_one_letter_code
_entity_poly.pdbx_strand_id
1 'polypeptide(L)'
;MKRIIRGMVVTILLMSPAAVWAEEAQGHDHAHGKGVQEITIKGELVDSLCYVAMASKGSGHKQCAIDCAKAGIPISILEDGTGKLYTVLPKEDKTGYPASVISKMGDKVTLKGDLYENGGNQYVTVESVE
;
A
#
# COMPACT_ATOMS: atom_id res chain seq x y z
N MET A 1 9.11 34.90 80.30
CA MET A 1 8.35 35.40 79.13
C MET A 1 8.19 34.23 78.15
N LYS A 2 7.05 33.59 78.12
CA LYS A 2 6.77 32.40 77.26
C LYS A 2 6.04 32.90 76.01
N ARG A 3 6.65 32.73 74.83
CA ARG A 3 5.99 32.97 73.55
C ARG A 3 5.56 31.62 72.97
N ILE A 4 4.28 31.42 72.92
CA ILE A 4 3.63 30.24 72.33
C ILE A 4 3.48 30.53 70.82
N ILE A 5 4.19 29.79 70.00
CA ILE A 5 4.00 29.87 68.54
C ILE A 5 2.98 28.78 68.17
N ARG A 6 1.81 29.24 67.75
CA ARG A 6 0.74 28.37 67.23
C ARG A 6 1.14 27.93 65.83
N GLY A 7 1.40 26.62 65.73
CA GLY A 7 1.60 25.96 64.43
C GLY A 7 0.29 25.85 63.69
N MET A 8 0.26 26.44 62.52
CA MET A 8 -0.83 26.37 61.57
C MET A 8 -0.59 25.13 60.69
N VAL A 9 -1.38 24.08 60.92
CA VAL A 9 -1.35 22.90 60.07
C VAL A 9 -2.11 23.20 58.79
N VAL A 10 -1.39 23.36 57.71
CA VAL A 10 -1.99 23.50 56.36
C VAL A 10 -2.13 22.07 55.80
N THR A 11 -3.36 21.60 55.76
CA THR A 11 -3.69 20.33 55.13
C THR A 11 -3.77 20.55 53.63
N ILE A 12 -2.74 20.17 52.89
CA ILE A 12 -2.73 20.18 51.43
C ILE A 12 -3.50 18.96 50.95
N LEU A 13 -4.71 19.19 50.43
CA LEU A 13 -5.52 18.19 49.77
C LEU A 13 -4.90 17.96 48.37
N LEU A 14 -4.18 16.86 48.20
CA LEU A 14 -3.69 16.39 46.89
C LEU A 14 -4.86 15.89 46.06
N MET A 15 -5.42 16.75 45.23
CA MET A 15 -6.30 16.35 44.12
C MET A 15 -5.43 15.73 43.01
N SER A 16 -5.44 14.43 42.91
CA SER A 16 -4.90 13.71 41.74
C SER A 16 -5.79 13.97 40.53
N PRO A 17 -5.27 14.55 39.44
CA PRO A 17 -6.01 14.51 38.19
C PRO A 17 -5.96 13.08 37.66
N ALA A 18 -7.14 12.41 37.59
CA ALA A 18 -7.29 11.19 36.81
C ALA A 18 -7.01 11.55 35.34
N ALA A 19 -5.84 11.18 34.85
CA ALA A 19 -5.54 11.22 33.44
C ALA A 19 -6.46 10.24 32.74
N VAL A 20 -7.52 10.75 32.12
CA VAL A 20 -8.33 10.03 31.18
C VAL A 20 -7.45 9.86 29.92
N TRP A 21 -6.92 8.68 29.75
CA TRP A 21 -6.30 8.27 28.50
C TRP A 21 -7.44 8.12 27.48
N ALA A 22 -7.73 9.16 26.75
CA ALA A 22 -8.53 9.06 25.55
C ALA A 22 -7.65 8.31 24.53
N GLU A 23 -7.96 7.04 24.31
CA GLU A 23 -7.45 6.25 23.21
C GLU A 23 -8.04 6.86 21.94
N GLU A 24 -7.32 7.81 21.36
CA GLU A 24 -7.61 8.30 20.03
C GLU A 24 -7.34 7.14 19.07
N ALA A 25 -8.43 6.51 18.63
CA ALA A 25 -8.42 5.68 17.45
C ALA A 25 -7.93 6.56 16.28
N GLN A 26 -6.62 6.50 16.02
CA GLN A 26 -6.03 7.10 14.83
C GLN A 26 -6.59 6.33 13.64
N GLY A 27 -7.67 6.87 13.08
CA GLY A 27 -8.06 6.54 11.73
C GLY A 27 -6.86 6.89 10.86
N HIS A 28 -6.24 5.88 10.25
CA HIS A 28 -5.26 6.10 9.21
C HIS A 28 -6.00 6.68 8.01
N ASP A 29 -6.23 7.99 8.02
CA ASP A 29 -6.52 8.72 6.80
C ASP A 29 -5.24 8.62 5.95
N HIS A 30 -5.24 7.70 5.01
CA HIS A 30 -4.27 7.69 3.93
C HIS A 30 -4.52 8.94 3.09
N ALA A 31 -4.01 10.07 3.56
CA ALA A 31 -3.89 11.25 2.74
C ALA A 31 -3.04 10.85 1.55
N HIS A 32 -3.67 10.74 0.38
CA HIS A 32 -2.97 10.62 -0.89
C HIS A 32 -1.93 11.73 -0.93
N GLY A 33 -0.66 11.34 -0.80
CA GLY A 33 0.45 12.29 -0.69
C GLY A 33 0.42 13.23 -1.88
N LYS A 34 0.71 14.49 -1.62
CA LYS A 34 0.89 15.51 -2.66
C LYS A 34 1.86 14.98 -3.70
N GLY A 35 1.36 14.69 -4.91
CA GLY A 35 2.20 14.26 -6.03
C GLY A 35 1.89 12.90 -6.63
N VAL A 36 0.71 12.33 -6.36
CA VAL A 36 0.26 11.13 -7.10
C VAL A 36 0.10 11.51 -8.56
N GLN A 37 0.85 10.85 -9.43
CA GLN A 37 0.80 11.06 -10.87
C GLN A 37 -0.06 9.98 -11.50
N GLU A 38 -1.15 10.36 -12.15
CA GLU A 38 -1.90 9.43 -13.00
C GLU A 38 -1.05 9.00 -14.19
N ILE A 39 -1.01 7.70 -14.47
CA ILE A 39 -0.24 7.12 -15.56
C ILE A 39 -1.08 6.14 -16.39
N THR A 40 -0.76 6.06 -17.66
CA THR A 40 -1.28 5.04 -18.57
C THR A 40 -0.12 4.24 -19.12
N ILE A 41 -0.09 2.95 -18.82
CA ILE A 41 0.98 2.03 -19.23
C ILE A 41 0.40 1.03 -20.23
N LYS A 42 1.05 0.91 -21.39
CA LYS A 42 0.80 -0.17 -22.35
C LYS A 42 1.87 -1.22 -22.19
N GLY A 43 1.47 -2.46 -21.95
CA GLY A 43 2.43 -3.51 -21.66
C GLY A 43 1.77 -4.86 -21.43
N GLU A 44 2.55 -5.79 -20.93
CA GLU A 44 2.11 -7.15 -20.64
C GLU A 44 2.00 -7.37 -19.12
N LEU A 45 0.89 -7.95 -18.66
CA LEU A 45 0.76 -8.37 -17.28
C LEU A 45 1.54 -9.67 -17.05
N VAL A 46 2.48 -9.63 -16.12
CA VAL A 46 3.35 -10.76 -15.77
C VAL A 46 3.27 -11.06 -14.28
N ASP A 47 3.44 -12.32 -13.88
CA ASP A 47 3.78 -12.61 -12.49
C ASP A 47 5.24 -12.25 -12.24
N SER A 48 5.48 -11.55 -11.13
CA SER A 48 6.81 -10.97 -10.88
C SER A 48 7.86 -12.05 -10.65
N LEU A 49 7.49 -13.20 -10.06
CA LEU A 49 8.44 -14.25 -9.75
C LEU A 49 8.98 -14.90 -11.03
N CYS A 50 8.09 -15.42 -11.87
CA CYS A 50 8.52 -16.13 -13.08
C CYS A 50 9.16 -15.18 -14.09
N TYR A 51 8.67 -13.95 -14.18
CA TYR A 51 9.31 -12.96 -15.07
C TYR A 51 10.72 -12.59 -14.62
N VAL A 52 10.91 -12.22 -13.34
CA VAL A 52 12.21 -11.77 -12.84
C VAL A 52 13.23 -12.91 -12.79
N ALA A 53 12.80 -14.11 -12.38
CA ALA A 53 13.70 -15.24 -12.22
C ALA A 53 14.01 -15.97 -13.54
N MET A 54 13.06 -16.00 -14.48
CA MET A 54 13.13 -16.86 -15.66
C MET A 54 12.79 -16.15 -16.98
N ALA A 55 12.49 -14.86 -16.94
CA ALA A 55 11.99 -14.07 -18.08
C ALA A 55 10.72 -14.67 -18.74
N SER A 56 9.95 -15.44 -17.99
CA SER A 56 8.72 -16.10 -18.48
C SER A 56 7.60 -15.08 -18.67
N LYS A 57 6.98 -15.07 -19.83
CA LYS A 57 5.91 -14.15 -20.22
C LYS A 57 5.14 -14.66 -21.45
N GLY A 58 4.10 -13.91 -21.84
CA GLY A 58 3.32 -14.16 -23.05
C GLY A 58 2.26 -15.24 -22.88
N SER A 59 1.53 -15.48 -23.95
CA SER A 59 0.40 -16.42 -23.98
C SER A 59 0.75 -17.84 -23.57
N GLY A 60 1.99 -18.28 -23.86
CA GLY A 60 2.46 -19.60 -23.45
C GLY A 60 2.63 -19.77 -21.94
N HIS A 61 2.77 -18.66 -21.20
CA HIS A 61 2.90 -18.66 -19.76
C HIS A 61 1.60 -18.24 -19.02
N LYS A 62 0.56 -17.88 -19.76
CA LYS A 62 -0.66 -17.27 -19.23
C LYS A 62 -1.30 -18.05 -18.07
N GLN A 63 -1.50 -19.34 -18.21
CA GLN A 63 -2.15 -20.14 -17.16
C GLN A 63 -1.31 -20.18 -15.88
N CYS A 64 0.01 -20.36 -16.01
CA CYS A 64 0.92 -20.32 -14.87
C CYS A 64 0.89 -18.96 -14.17
N ALA A 65 0.91 -17.87 -14.93
CA ALA A 65 0.84 -16.51 -14.39
C ALA A 65 -0.50 -16.24 -13.64
N ILE A 66 -1.63 -16.75 -14.16
CA ILE A 66 -2.93 -16.69 -13.47
C ILE A 66 -2.88 -17.45 -12.14
N ASP A 67 -2.31 -18.65 -12.13
CA ASP A 67 -2.24 -19.49 -10.93
C ASP A 67 -1.29 -18.88 -9.89
N CYS A 68 -0.16 -18.32 -10.32
CA CYS A 68 0.75 -17.55 -9.47
C CYS A 68 0.06 -16.31 -8.84
N ALA A 69 -0.68 -15.54 -9.64
CA ALA A 69 -1.41 -14.38 -9.14
C ALA A 69 -2.47 -14.76 -8.11
N LYS A 70 -3.21 -15.86 -8.34
CA LYS A 70 -4.18 -16.41 -7.37
C LYS A 70 -3.53 -16.93 -6.10
N ALA A 71 -2.30 -17.40 -6.18
CA ALA A 71 -1.51 -17.83 -5.02
C ALA A 71 -0.89 -16.67 -4.24
N GLY A 72 -1.07 -15.43 -4.70
CA GLY A 72 -0.56 -14.23 -4.03
C GLY A 72 0.83 -13.78 -4.49
N ILE A 73 1.36 -14.35 -5.57
CA ILE A 73 2.58 -13.82 -6.19
C ILE A 73 2.27 -12.43 -6.76
N PRO A 74 3.12 -11.42 -6.50
CA PRO A 74 2.91 -10.07 -7.00
C PRO A 74 2.75 -10.02 -8.52
N ILE A 75 1.83 -9.21 -8.98
CA ILE A 75 1.63 -8.91 -10.40
C ILE A 75 2.46 -7.68 -10.76
N SER A 76 3.06 -7.69 -11.94
CA SER A 76 3.68 -6.52 -12.54
C SER A 76 3.18 -6.30 -13.97
N ILE A 77 3.30 -5.05 -14.43
CA ILE A 77 3.14 -4.72 -15.84
C ILE A 77 4.52 -4.39 -16.45
N LEU A 78 4.87 -5.12 -17.50
CA LEU A 78 6.08 -4.90 -18.28
C LEU A 78 5.77 -3.94 -19.42
N GLU A 79 6.25 -2.70 -19.30
CA GLU A 79 5.97 -1.63 -20.26
C GLU A 79 6.58 -1.93 -21.62
N ASP A 80 5.79 -1.76 -22.66
CA ASP A 80 6.24 -1.92 -24.05
C ASP A 80 7.25 -0.83 -24.45
N GLY A 81 8.27 -1.23 -25.17
CA GLY A 81 9.29 -0.34 -25.71
C GLY A 81 10.40 0.04 -24.70
N THR A 82 10.08 0.19 -23.42
CA THR A 82 11.08 0.54 -22.40
C THR A 82 11.60 -0.67 -21.62
N GLY A 83 10.77 -1.69 -21.47
CA GLY A 83 11.07 -2.84 -20.62
C GLY A 83 11.03 -2.54 -19.11
N LYS A 84 10.53 -1.36 -18.72
CA LYS A 84 10.32 -1.04 -17.32
C LYS A 84 9.26 -1.95 -16.70
N LEU A 85 9.51 -2.32 -15.46
CA LEU A 85 8.61 -3.15 -14.69
C LEU A 85 7.96 -2.33 -13.58
N TYR A 86 6.64 -2.25 -13.56
CA TYR A 86 5.89 -1.61 -12.51
C TYR A 86 5.14 -2.66 -11.70
N THR A 87 5.34 -2.68 -10.39
CA THR A 87 4.56 -3.56 -9.53
C THR A 87 3.13 -3.05 -9.44
N VAL A 88 2.17 -3.91 -9.76
CA VAL A 88 0.75 -3.58 -9.68
C VAL A 88 0.28 -3.72 -8.24
N LEU A 89 -0.44 -2.72 -7.74
CA LEU A 89 -1.03 -2.71 -6.41
C LEU A 89 -2.55 -2.70 -6.50
N PRO A 90 -3.26 -3.35 -5.58
CA PRO A 90 -4.69 -3.12 -5.41
C PRO A 90 -4.97 -1.65 -5.13
N LYS A 91 -6.14 -1.14 -5.53
CA LYS A 91 -6.52 0.26 -5.29
C LYS A 91 -6.84 0.53 -3.82
N GLU A 92 -7.33 -0.47 -3.11
CA GLU A 92 -7.79 -0.34 -1.72
C GLU A 92 -7.05 -1.30 -0.80
N ASP A 93 -6.86 -0.87 0.43
CA ASP A 93 -6.26 -1.68 1.49
C ASP A 93 -7.05 -2.96 1.75
N LYS A 94 -6.32 -4.05 2.06
CA LYS A 94 -6.90 -5.35 2.43
C LYS A 94 -7.74 -6.00 1.33
N THR A 95 -7.60 -5.53 0.10
CA THR A 95 -8.21 -6.16 -1.06
C THR A 95 -7.17 -6.93 -1.86
N GLY A 96 -7.62 -7.94 -2.59
CA GLY A 96 -6.78 -8.62 -3.57
C GLY A 96 -6.83 -7.92 -4.94
N TYR A 97 -6.14 -8.50 -5.90
CA TYR A 97 -6.22 -8.03 -7.27
C TYR A 97 -7.63 -8.26 -7.84
N PRO A 98 -8.18 -7.29 -8.60
CA PRO A 98 -9.45 -7.48 -9.28
C PRO A 98 -9.40 -8.66 -10.25
N ALA A 99 -10.51 -9.39 -10.40
CA ALA A 99 -10.61 -10.50 -11.34
C ALA A 99 -10.30 -10.09 -12.80
N SER A 100 -10.59 -8.83 -13.15
CA SER A 100 -10.24 -8.23 -14.44
C SER A 100 -8.74 -8.17 -14.70
N VAL A 101 -7.93 -7.98 -13.67
CA VAL A 101 -6.46 -8.00 -13.76
C VAL A 101 -5.97 -9.46 -13.88
N ILE A 102 -6.43 -10.34 -12.97
CA ILE A 102 -5.98 -11.74 -12.95
C ILE A 102 -6.29 -12.47 -14.27
N SER A 103 -7.47 -12.20 -14.85
CA SER A 103 -7.88 -12.85 -16.11
C SER A 103 -7.04 -12.44 -17.32
N LYS A 104 -6.38 -11.29 -17.24
CA LYS A 104 -5.54 -10.72 -18.31
C LYS A 104 -4.04 -11.00 -18.12
N MET A 105 -3.66 -11.84 -17.16
CA MET A 105 -2.27 -12.24 -17.00
C MET A 105 -1.72 -12.87 -18.28
N GLY A 106 -0.51 -12.46 -18.70
CA GLY A 106 0.10 -12.90 -19.95
C GLY A 106 -0.44 -12.23 -21.21
N ASP A 107 -1.39 -11.31 -21.07
CA ASP A 107 -1.92 -10.52 -22.19
C ASP A 107 -1.29 -9.12 -22.24
N LYS A 108 -1.28 -8.56 -23.44
CA LYS A 108 -1.01 -7.13 -23.66
C LYS A 108 -2.23 -6.33 -23.26
N VAL A 109 -2.03 -5.32 -22.42
CA VAL A 109 -3.10 -4.50 -21.85
C VAL A 109 -2.73 -3.02 -21.90
N THR A 110 -3.75 -2.17 -21.74
CA THR A 110 -3.60 -0.77 -21.35
C THR A 110 -4.08 -0.63 -19.92
N LEU A 111 -3.16 -0.35 -18.98
CA LEU A 111 -3.44 -0.15 -17.57
C LEU A 111 -3.40 1.35 -17.26
N LYS A 112 -4.44 1.86 -16.59
CA LYS A 112 -4.49 3.21 -16.03
C LYS A 112 -4.50 3.12 -14.50
N GLY A 113 -3.82 4.05 -13.87
CA GLY A 113 -3.77 4.12 -12.43
C GLY A 113 -2.83 5.19 -11.92
N ASP A 114 -2.58 5.16 -10.63
CA ASP A 114 -1.71 6.11 -9.95
C ASP A 114 -0.30 5.54 -9.79
N LEU A 115 0.70 6.32 -10.20
CA LEU A 115 2.12 5.97 -10.10
C LEU A 115 2.65 6.35 -8.72
N TYR A 116 3.35 5.42 -8.12
CA TYR A 116 4.11 5.62 -6.88
C TYR A 116 5.56 5.19 -7.08
N GLU A 117 6.47 5.94 -6.48
CA GLU A 117 7.90 5.60 -6.45
C GLU A 117 8.36 5.53 -5.00
N ASN A 118 8.91 4.39 -4.61
CA ASN A 118 9.46 4.21 -3.27
C ASN A 118 10.58 3.18 -3.28
N GLY A 119 11.66 3.45 -2.54
CA GLY A 119 12.77 2.52 -2.41
C GLY A 119 13.47 2.16 -3.74
N GLY A 120 13.39 3.05 -4.74
CA GLY A 120 13.94 2.80 -6.07
C GLY A 120 13.07 1.93 -6.97
N ASN A 121 11.88 1.53 -6.50
CA ASN A 121 10.92 0.76 -7.27
C ASN A 121 9.74 1.61 -7.71
N GLN A 122 9.09 1.19 -8.79
CA GLN A 122 7.89 1.82 -9.33
C GLN A 122 6.69 0.92 -9.12
N TYR A 123 5.60 1.52 -8.68
CA TYR A 123 4.34 0.85 -8.37
C TYR A 123 3.19 1.58 -9.06
N VAL A 124 2.16 0.85 -9.42
CA VAL A 124 0.94 1.42 -10.00
C VAL A 124 -0.29 0.78 -9.37
N THR A 125 -1.20 1.61 -8.84
CA THR A 125 -2.54 1.12 -8.45
C THR A 125 -3.42 0.96 -9.67
N VAL A 126 -4.33 -0.01 -9.67
CA VAL A 126 -5.20 -0.25 -10.82
C VAL A 126 -6.47 0.55 -10.70
N GLU A 127 -6.69 1.48 -11.62
CA GLU A 127 -7.98 2.12 -11.85
C GLU A 127 -8.79 1.38 -12.92
N SER A 128 -8.15 1.10 -14.06
CA SER A 128 -8.76 0.29 -15.14
C SER A 128 -7.70 -0.53 -15.88
N VAL A 129 -8.14 -1.64 -16.47
CA VAL A 129 -7.32 -2.51 -17.33
C VAL A 129 -8.15 -2.96 -18.54
N GLU A 130 -7.66 -2.68 -19.75
CA GLU A 130 -8.29 -3.00 -21.05
C GLU A 130 -7.39 -3.92 -21.87
#